data_0e341abe085b75d5b84914dd44f5b3e0
#
_entry.id   0e341abe085b75d5b84914dd44f5b3e0
#
_cell.length_a   1.000
_cell.length_b   1.000
_cell.length_c   1.000
_cell.angle_alpha   90.00
_cell.angle_beta   90.00
_cell.angle_gamma   90.00
#
_symmetry.space_group_name_H-M   'P 1'
#
loop_
_entity.id
_entity.type
_entity.pdbx_description
1 polymer ?
#
loop_
_entity_poly.entity_id
_entity_poly.type
_entity_poly.pdbx_seq_one_letter_code
_entity_poly.pdbx_strand_id
1 'polypeptide(L)'
;EPWEFRSKPAWQRLIIMIGGVTVNLILGLFIYIMVIFVWGETHINPEKMDNGASVHPYLGEKYNIHSGDQILKVDGEKVENLDELNKIIMLRDISTLTVRHKNNETQTINLPEDIGSELFQAGAFPVFGMRMKAAEVAKVSPGSNADKAGVKSDDILVSVNNEEVTYFDEIQKSLYENKGKKVQIGVLRKNSSGSMDTLSLDSAVDKEGKIGFEVAMGSI
;
A
#
# COMPACT_ATOMS: atom_id res chain seq x y z
N GLU A 1 19.40 -39.78 -43.01
CA GLU A 1 20.27 -40.61 -42.16
C GLU A 1 19.57 -41.02 -40.87
N PRO A 2 19.91 -42.19 -40.25
CA PRO A 2 19.15 -42.73 -39.09
C PRO A 2 19.17 -41.84 -37.85
N TRP A 3 20.10 -40.88 -37.74
CA TRP A 3 20.16 -39.91 -36.62
C TRP A 3 19.42 -38.61 -36.88
N GLU A 4 18.91 -38.39 -38.07
CA GLU A 4 18.20 -37.15 -38.37
C GLU A 4 16.86 -37.08 -37.62
N PHE A 5 16.48 -35.89 -37.16
CA PHE A 5 15.23 -35.59 -36.45
C PHE A 5 13.99 -36.13 -37.21
N ARG A 6 14.02 -36.05 -38.56
CA ARG A 6 12.92 -36.49 -39.40
C ARG A 6 12.75 -38.03 -39.44
N SER A 7 13.81 -38.78 -39.15
CA SER A 7 13.76 -40.26 -39.14
C SER A 7 13.19 -40.84 -37.86
N LYS A 8 13.02 -40.01 -36.80
CA LYS A 8 12.53 -40.44 -35.50
C LYS A 8 11.00 -40.51 -35.47
N PRO A 9 10.42 -41.48 -34.72
CA PRO A 9 8.99 -41.54 -34.50
C PRO A 9 8.43 -40.27 -33.84
N ALA A 10 7.15 -39.98 -34.05
CA ALA A 10 6.54 -38.70 -33.66
C ALA A 10 6.69 -38.37 -32.19
N TRP A 11 6.63 -39.36 -31.30
CA TRP A 11 6.80 -39.16 -29.87
C TRP A 11 8.21 -38.70 -29.46
N GLN A 12 9.26 -39.24 -30.13
CA GLN A 12 10.65 -38.81 -29.89
C GLN A 12 10.88 -37.38 -30.38
N ARG A 13 10.32 -37.02 -31.53
CA ARG A 13 10.35 -35.64 -32.02
C ARG A 13 9.64 -34.67 -31.07
N LEU A 14 8.49 -35.10 -30.52
CA LEU A 14 7.78 -34.32 -29.52
C LEU A 14 8.61 -34.09 -28.27
N ILE A 15 9.28 -35.11 -27.73
CA ILE A 15 10.17 -34.98 -26.55
C ILE A 15 11.33 -34.01 -26.83
N ILE A 16 11.94 -34.11 -28.02
CA ILE A 16 13.03 -33.21 -28.39
C ILE A 16 12.53 -31.75 -28.46
N MET A 17 11.36 -31.51 -29.04
CA MET A 17 10.77 -30.15 -29.15
C MET A 17 10.36 -29.58 -27.78
N ILE A 18 9.76 -30.40 -26.93
CA ILE A 18 9.30 -29.98 -25.60
C ILE A 18 10.47 -29.93 -24.60
N GLY A 19 11.55 -30.69 -24.82
CA GLY A 19 12.66 -30.88 -23.91
C GLY A 19 13.28 -29.54 -23.44
N GLY A 20 13.51 -28.61 -24.37
CA GLY A 20 14.04 -27.30 -24.05
C GLY A 20 13.14 -26.47 -23.11
N VAL A 21 11.84 -26.48 -23.39
CA VAL A 21 10.84 -25.79 -22.57
C VAL A 21 10.72 -26.44 -21.21
N THR A 22 10.70 -27.77 -21.16
CA THR A 22 10.61 -28.54 -19.91
C THR A 22 11.83 -28.31 -19.02
N VAL A 23 13.03 -28.32 -19.57
CA VAL A 23 14.26 -28.05 -18.82
C VAL A 23 14.25 -26.63 -18.26
N ASN A 24 13.86 -25.64 -19.07
CA ASN A 24 13.74 -24.25 -18.59
C ASN A 24 12.71 -24.08 -17.48
N LEU A 25 11.57 -24.77 -17.57
CA LEU A 25 10.56 -24.77 -16.53
C LEU A 25 11.06 -25.37 -15.22
N ILE A 26 11.71 -26.54 -15.30
CA ILE A 26 12.30 -27.23 -14.13
C ILE A 26 13.41 -26.37 -13.52
N LEU A 27 14.28 -25.81 -14.35
CA LEU A 27 15.36 -24.91 -13.89
C LEU A 27 14.80 -23.64 -13.24
N GLY A 28 13.78 -23.03 -13.84
CA GLY A 28 13.09 -21.86 -13.27
C GLY A 28 12.47 -22.16 -11.90
N LEU A 29 11.78 -23.31 -11.79
CA LEU A 29 11.22 -23.76 -10.52
C LEU A 29 12.30 -24.02 -9.47
N PHE A 30 13.41 -24.65 -9.85
CA PHE A 30 14.55 -24.90 -8.96
C PHE A 30 15.18 -23.61 -8.46
N ILE A 31 15.42 -22.64 -9.36
CA ILE A 31 15.94 -21.32 -8.98
C ILE A 31 14.97 -20.60 -8.05
N TYR A 32 13.67 -20.65 -8.35
CA TYR A 32 12.64 -20.02 -7.50
C TYR A 32 12.63 -20.62 -6.09
N ILE A 33 12.66 -21.95 -5.97
CA ILE A 33 12.76 -22.63 -4.67
C ILE A 33 14.07 -22.24 -3.94
N MET A 34 15.19 -22.18 -4.65
CA MET A 34 16.45 -21.74 -4.04
C MET A 34 16.39 -20.30 -3.53
N VAL A 35 15.79 -19.40 -4.29
CA VAL A 35 15.61 -18.00 -3.87
C VAL A 35 14.77 -17.91 -2.59
N ILE A 36 13.62 -18.59 -2.55
CA ILE A 36 12.77 -18.61 -1.34
C ILE A 36 13.52 -19.25 -0.16
N PHE A 37 14.27 -20.32 -0.38
CA PHE A 37 15.01 -21.01 0.69
C PHE A 37 16.13 -20.14 1.27
N VAL A 38 16.82 -19.32 0.44
CA VAL A 38 17.95 -18.50 0.87
C VAL A 38 17.49 -17.16 1.46
N TRP A 39 16.52 -16.49 0.83
CA TRP A 39 16.06 -15.16 1.24
C TRP A 39 14.75 -15.18 2.01
N GLY A 40 13.98 -16.27 1.96
CA GLY A 40 12.66 -16.35 2.57
C GLY A 40 11.64 -15.44 1.90
N GLU A 41 10.49 -15.31 2.53
CA GLU A 41 9.48 -14.30 2.20
C GLU A 41 9.42 -13.26 3.32
N THR A 42 9.48 -11.99 2.94
CA THR A 42 9.27 -10.89 3.89
C THR A 42 7.80 -10.52 3.88
N HIS A 43 7.17 -10.52 5.03
CA HIS A 43 5.79 -10.11 5.21
C HIS A 43 5.64 -9.20 6.43
N ILE A 44 4.65 -8.33 6.38
CA ILE A 44 4.36 -7.39 7.45
C ILE A 44 3.32 -8.02 8.35
N ASN A 45 3.71 -8.34 9.59
CA ASN A 45 2.78 -8.86 10.59
C ASN A 45 2.08 -7.69 11.30
N PRO A 46 0.76 -7.51 11.11
CA PRO A 46 0.04 -6.36 11.66
C PRO A 46 -0.01 -6.33 13.20
N GLU A 47 0.08 -7.47 13.86
CA GLU A 47 0.11 -7.53 15.34
C GLU A 47 1.43 -6.99 15.91
N LYS A 48 2.52 -7.08 15.16
CA LYS A 48 3.86 -6.61 15.57
C LYS A 48 4.15 -5.16 15.21
N MET A 49 3.17 -4.45 14.68
CA MET A 49 3.33 -3.04 14.31
C MET A 49 3.07 -2.15 15.53
N ASP A 50 4.12 -1.62 16.16
CA ASP A 50 4.03 -0.80 17.37
C ASP A 50 3.11 0.42 17.23
N ASN A 51 3.03 1.00 16.03
CA ASN A 51 2.20 2.17 15.73
C ASN A 51 0.85 1.80 15.08
N GLY A 52 0.50 0.52 15.03
CA GLY A 52 -0.68 0.01 14.32
C GLY A 52 -0.58 0.12 12.80
N ALA A 53 -1.67 -0.25 12.11
CA ALA A 53 -1.75 -0.17 10.66
C ALA A 53 -2.15 1.24 10.19
N SER A 54 -1.71 1.62 9.00
CA SER A 54 -2.35 2.68 8.22
C SER A 54 -3.66 2.13 7.66
N VAL A 55 -4.74 2.85 7.81
CA VAL A 55 -6.08 2.44 7.39
C VAL A 55 -6.65 3.50 6.45
N HIS A 56 -7.23 3.06 5.32
CA HIS A 56 -7.85 4.00 4.41
C HIS A 56 -9.01 4.74 5.11
N PRO A 57 -9.15 6.08 4.97
CA PRO A 57 -10.12 6.89 5.70
C PRO A 57 -11.57 6.44 5.57
N TYR A 58 -11.93 5.82 4.44
CA TYR A 58 -13.27 5.26 4.19
C TYR A 58 -13.71 4.27 5.27
N LEU A 59 -12.80 3.42 5.78
CA LEU A 59 -13.11 2.49 6.87
C LEU A 59 -13.33 3.21 8.20
N GLY A 60 -12.62 4.31 8.43
CA GLY A 60 -12.85 5.15 9.61
C GLY A 60 -14.24 5.77 9.65
N GLU A 61 -14.68 6.31 8.52
CA GLU A 61 -16.01 6.94 8.42
C GLU A 61 -17.16 5.94 8.59
N LYS A 62 -17.01 4.73 8.05
CA LYS A 62 -18.13 3.79 7.95
C LYS A 62 -18.10 2.68 9.00
N TYR A 63 -16.92 2.22 9.37
CA TYR A 63 -16.74 1.05 10.24
C TYR A 63 -15.98 1.34 11.53
N ASN A 64 -15.63 2.59 11.80
CA ASN A 64 -14.87 3.00 12.99
C ASN A 64 -13.50 2.29 13.12
N ILE A 65 -12.85 2.01 11.98
CA ILE A 65 -11.49 1.43 11.92
C ILE A 65 -10.54 2.53 11.50
N HIS A 66 -9.63 2.94 12.37
CA HIS A 66 -8.78 4.09 12.15
C HIS A 66 -7.30 3.73 12.05
N SER A 67 -6.52 4.58 11.39
CA SER A 67 -5.08 4.44 11.39
C SER A 67 -4.50 4.46 12.80
N GLY A 68 -3.63 3.49 13.07
CA GLY A 68 -3.10 3.22 14.40
C GLY A 68 -3.78 2.08 15.13
N ASP A 69 -4.89 1.55 14.60
CA ASP A 69 -5.47 0.32 15.11
C ASP A 69 -4.64 -0.89 14.67
N GLN A 70 -4.63 -1.92 15.51
CA GLN A 70 -3.99 -3.20 15.19
C GLN A 70 -5.03 -4.18 14.65
N ILE A 71 -4.76 -4.76 13.50
CA ILE A 71 -5.63 -5.77 12.91
C ILE A 71 -5.23 -7.13 13.46
N LEU A 72 -6.13 -7.80 14.16
CA LEU A 72 -5.83 -9.05 14.86
C LEU A 72 -6.34 -10.28 14.11
N LYS A 73 -7.61 -10.23 13.65
CA LYS A 73 -8.27 -11.39 13.05
C LYS A 73 -9.19 -10.99 11.91
N VAL A 74 -9.33 -11.88 10.93
CA VAL A 74 -10.37 -11.86 9.89
C VAL A 74 -11.13 -13.18 9.97
N ASP A 75 -12.46 -13.12 10.07
CA ASP A 75 -13.36 -14.27 10.24
C ASP A 75 -12.92 -15.24 11.35
N GLY A 76 -12.35 -14.69 12.43
CA GLY A 76 -11.84 -15.45 13.57
C GLY A 76 -10.43 -16.00 13.40
N GLU A 77 -9.86 -15.99 12.20
CA GLU A 77 -8.49 -16.41 11.93
C GLU A 77 -7.50 -15.27 12.12
N LYS A 78 -6.32 -15.57 12.66
CA LYS A 78 -5.27 -14.60 12.93
C LYS A 78 -4.68 -14.07 11.62
N VAL A 79 -4.49 -12.76 11.53
CA VAL A 79 -3.84 -12.12 10.38
C VAL A 79 -2.32 -12.08 10.63
N GLU A 80 -1.56 -12.79 9.80
CA GLU A 80 -0.10 -12.85 9.89
C GLU A 80 0.60 -11.98 8.82
N ASN A 81 -0.12 -11.64 7.76
CA ASN A 81 0.39 -10.86 6.63
C ASN A 81 -0.60 -9.78 6.19
N LEU A 82 -0.18 -8.53 6.27
CA LEU A 82 -1.03 -7.38 5.92
C LEU A 82 -1.36 -7.30 4.41
N ASP A 83 -0.40 -7.71 3.56
CA ASP A 83 -0.63 -7.72 2.10
C ASP A 83 -1.61 -8.83 1.71
N GLU A 84 -1.56 -9.97 2.40
CA GLU A 84 -2.53 -11.04 2.21
C GLU A 84 -3.92 -10.62 2.67
N LEU A 85 -4.03 -9.89 3.78
CA LEU A 85 -5.30 -9.32 4.23
C LEU A 85 -5.93 -8.41 3.16
N ASN A 86 -5.17 -7.52 2.54
CA ASN A 86 -5.67 -6.68 1.45
C ASN A 86 -6.20 -7.51 0.26
N LYS A 87 -5.52 -8.62 -0.06
CA LYS A 87 -5.96 -9.56 -1.12
C LYS A 87 -7.24 -10.31 -0.71
N ILE A 88 -7.31 -10.77 0.54
CA ILE A 88 -8.48 -11.47 1.06
C ILE A 88 -9.71 -10.56 1.00
N ILE A 89 -9.61 -9.35 1.50
CA ILE A 89 -10.71 -8.37 1.47
C ILE A 89 -11.16 -8.07 0.03
N MET A 90 -10.25 -8.03 -0.91
CA MET A 90 -10.57 -7.75 -2.31
C MET A 90 -11.21 -8.94 -3.04
N LEU A 91 -10.79 -10.17 -2.72
CA LEU A 91 -11.07 -11.35 -3.53
C LEU A 91 -12.02 -12.35 -2.87
N ARG A 92 -12.29 -12.22 -1.58
CA ARG A 92 -13.13 -13.13 -0.80
C ARG A 92 -14.19 -12.34 -0.04
N ASP A 93 -15.33 -12.98 0.16
CA ASP A 93 -16.36 -12.49 1.06
C ASP A 93 -15.86 -12.71 2.49
N ILE A 94 -15.67 -11.63 3.23
CA ILE A 94 -15.31 -11.64 4.64
C ILE A 94 -16.47 -11.06 5.45
N SER A 95 -16.73 -11.64 6.63
CA SER A 95 -17.86 -11.26 7.46
C SER A 95 -17.45 -10.44 8.69
N THR A 96 -16.27 -10.69 9.22
CA THR A 96 -15.84 -10.05 10.47
C THR A 96 -14.36 -9.64 10.44
N LEU A 97 -14.08 -8.49 11.05
CA LEU A 97 -12.73 -8.02 11.31
C LEU A 97 -12.58 -7.72 12.80
N THR A 98 -11.58 -8.32 13.46
CA THR A 98 -11.25 -8.02 14.85
C THR A 98 -10.08 -7.06 14.90
N VAL A 99 -10.29 -5.90 15.50
CA VAL A 99 -9.30 -4.84 15.64
C VAL A 99 -9.06 -4.52 17.11
N ARG A 100 -7.85 -4.07 17.42
CA ARG A 100 -7.52 -3.47 18.71
C ARG A 100 -7.27 -1.98 18.47
N HIS A 101 -8.10 -1.15 19.07
CA HIS A 101 -7.97 0.30 18.99
C HIS A 101 -6.79 0.84 19.82
N LYS A 102 -6.39 2.07 19.57
CA LYS A 102 -5.30 2.75 20.32
C LYS A 102 -5.53 2.80 21.84
N ASN A 103 -6.78 2.75 22.30
CA ASN A 103 -7.14 2.69 23.71
C ASN A 103 -7.03 1.28 24.32
N ASN A 104 -6.47 0.30 23.58
CA ASN A 104 -6.38 -1.12 23.90
C ASN A 104 -7.73 -1.86 23.95
N GLU A 105 -8.82 -1.25 23.55
CA GLU A 105 -10.09 -1.93 23.40
C GLU A 105 -10.08 -2.81 22.15
N THR A 106 -10.56 -4.05 22.31
CA THR A 106 -10.68 -4.98 21.18
C THR A 106 -12.13 -5.07 20.75
N GLN A 107 -12.38 -4.81 19.48
CA GLN A 107 -13.71 -4.84 18.88
C GLN A 107 -13.74 -5.80 17.70
N THR A 108 -14.80 -6.59 17.58
CA THR A 108 -15.11 -7.35 16.35
C THR A 108 -16.19 -6.61 15.58
N ILE A 109 -15.89 -6.27 14.38
CA ILE A 109 -16.70 -5.45 13.47
C ILE A 109 -17.27 -6.35 12.41
N ASN A 110 -18.59 -6.30 12.22
CA ASN A 110 -19.26 -7.00 11.13
C ASN A 110 -19.12 -6.18 9.85
N LEU A 111 -18.74 -6.84 8.77
CA LEU A 111 -18.59 -6.27 7.45
C LEU A 111 -19.67 -6.85 6.52
N PRO A 112 -20.17 -6.10 5.53
CA PRO A 112 -21.08 -6.63 4.53
C PRO A 112 -20.38 -7.66 3.62
N GLU A 113 -21.12 -8.59 3.06
CA GLU A 113 -20.58 -9.62 2.15
C GLU A 113 -19.89 -9.02 0.93
N ASP A 114 -20.35 -7.87 0.44
CA ASP A 114 -19.82 -7.18 -0.72
C ASP A 114 -18.76 -6.10 -0.40
N ILE A 115 -18.16 -6.14 0.80
CA ILE A 115 -17.18 -5.14 1.27
C ILE A 115 -16.06 -4.88 0.26
N GLY A 116 -15.54 -5.93 -0.41
CA GLY A 116 -14.50 -5.79 -1.43
C GLY A 116 -14.95 -4.93 -2.62
N SER A 117 -16.17 -5.13 -3.09
CA SER A 117 -16.77 -4.33 -4.17
C SER A 117 -17.00 -2.88 -3.73
N GLU A 118 -17.50 -2.69 -2.51
CA GLU A 118 -17.74 -1.37 -1.92
C GLU A 118 -16.42 -0.56 -1.84
N LEU A 119 -15.37 -1.17 -1.30
CA LEU A 119 -14.05 -0.55 -1.18
C LEU A 119 -13.43 -0.24 -2.54
N PHE A 120 -13.60 -1.14 -3.52
CA PHE A 120 -13.12 -0.92 -4.88
C PHE A 120 -13.83 0.28 -5.53
N GLN A 121 -15.16 0.37 -5.42
CA GLN A 121 -15.94 1.50 -5.95
C GLN A 121 -15.59 2.83 -5.26
N ALA A 122 -15.25 2.79 -3.98
CA ALA A 122 -14.78 3.94 -3.22
C ALA A 122 -13.33 4.34 -3.54
N GLY A 123 -12.60 3.57 -4.34
CA GLY A 123 -11.18 3.78 -4.60
C GLY A 123 -10.29 3.58 -3.37
N ALA A 124 -10.74 2.76 -2.41
CA ALA A 124 -10.14 2.59 -1.09
C ALA A 124 -9.10 1.47 -1.01
N PHE A 125 -8.41 1.18 -2.11
CA PHE A 125 -7.31 0.22 -2.12
C PHE A 125 -5.94 0.89 -2.31
N PRO A 126 -4.87 0.40 -1.62
CA PRO A 126 -4.89 -0.62 -0.54
C PRO A 126 -5.63 -0.12 0.71
N VAL A 127 -6.34 -1.04 1.36
CA VAL A 127 -7.16 -0.73 2.55
C VAL A 127 -6.30 -0.53 3.79
N PHE A 128 -5.29 -1.39 3.94
CA PHE A 128 -4.34 -1.41 5.04
C PHE A 128 -2.91 -1.27 4.53
N GLY A 129 -2.07 -0.59 5.30
CA GLY A 129 -0.66 -0.40 5.00
C GLY A 129 0.18 -0.21 6.26
N MET A 130 1.49 -0.05 6.07
CA MET A 130 2.36 0.38 7.15
C MET A 130 2.13 1.86 7.46
N ARG A 131 2.17 2.22 8.73
CA ARG A 131 2.25 3.63 9.13
C ARG A 131 3.65 4.16 8.92
N MET A 132 3.79 5.04 7.97
CA MET A 132 5.06 5.72 7.69
C MET A 132 5.10 7.06 8.40
N LYS A 133 6.20 7.32 9.13
CA LYS A 133 6.49 8.66 9.68
C LYS A 133 6.97 9.55 8.55
N ALA A 134 6.67 10.85 8.66
CA ALA A 134 7.12 11.93 7.78
C ALA A 134 6.96 11.63 6.27
N ALA A 135 6.09 12.36 5.64
CA ALA A 135 5.91 12.25 4.19
C ALA A 135 6.94 13.12 3.46
N GLU A 136 8.14 12.58 3.21
CA GLU A 136 9.06 13.17 2.25
C GLU A 136 8.53 12.96 0.83
N VAL A 137 8.44 14.03 0.07
CA VAL A 137 7.94 13.99 -1.31
C VAL A 137 9.03 13.45 -2.23
N ALA A 138 8.85 12.22 -2.73
CA ALA A 138 9.76 11.65 -3.71
C ALA A 138 9.56 12.29 -5.09
N LYS A 139 8.30 12.50 -5.49
CA LYS A 139 7.97 13.02 -6.81
C LYS A 139 6.65 13.77 -6.78
N VAL A 140 6.59 14.86 -7.54
CA VAL A 140 5.36 15.61 -7.81
C VAL A 140 4.90 15.34 -9.24
N SER A 141 3.63 15.01 -9.42
CA SER A 141 3.05 14.76 -10.74
C SER A 141 2.90 16.08 -11.50
N PRO A 142 3.46 16.22 -12.71
CA PRO A 142 3.37 17.45 -13.49
C PRO A 142 1.92 17.87 -13.73
N GLY A 143 1.61 19.17 -13.53
CA GLY A 143 0.27 19.74 -13.73
C GLY A 143 -0.74 19.38 -12.64
N SER A 144 -0.34 18.63 -11.60
CA SER A 144 -1.18 18.29 -10.45
C SER A 144 -1.47 19.53 -9.56
N ASN A 145 -2.35 19.35 -8.58
CA ASN A 145 -2.64 20.40 -7.61
C ASN A 145 -1.42 20.69 -6.69
N ALA A 146 -0.62 19.66 -6.37
CA ALA A 146 0.63 19.81 -5.65
C ALA A 146 1.66 20.63 -6.45
N ASP A 147 1.80 20.34 -7.76
CA ASP A 147 2.69 21.10 -8.66
C ASP A 147 2.28 22.58 -8.74
N LYS A 148 0.99 22.84 -8.96
CA LYS A 148 0.43 24.19 -8.99
C LYS A 148 0.57 24.94 -7.67
N ALA A 149 0.53 24.23 -6.55
CA ALA A 149 0.76 24.79 -5.21
C ALA A 149 2.25 25.08 -4.92
N GLY A 150 3.16 24.55 -5.74
CA GLY A 150 4.59 24.73 -5.59
C GLY A 150 5.26 23.74 -4.65
N VAL A 151 4.62 22.60 -4.39
CA VAL A 151 5.26 21.45 -3.72
C VAL A 151 6.40 20.92 -4.61
N LYS A 152 7.52 20.54 -4.01
CA LYS A 152 8.69 20.02 -4.72
C LYS A 152 9.12 18.67 -4.16
N SER A 153 9.93 17.96 -4.93
CA SER A 153 10.66 16.81 -4.40
C SER A 153 11.54 17.24 -3.22
N ASP A 154 11.76 16.34 -2.30
CA ASP A 154 12.50 16.51 -1.03
C ASP A 154 11.81 17.46 -0.01
N ASP A 155 10.59 17.95 -0.29
CA ASP A 155 9.77 18.61 0.74
C ASP A 155 9.29 17.56 1.75
N ILE A 156 9.28 17.92 3.03
CA ILE A 156 8.69 17.09 4.09
C ILE A 156 7.37 17.72 4.51
N LEU A 157 6.26 17.01 4.35
CA LEU A 157 4.96 17.48 4.78
C LEU A 157 4.83 17.36 6.30
N VAL A 158 4.50 18.45 6.97
CA VAL A 158 4.44 18.53 8.43
C VAL A 158 3.11 19.00 8.99
N SER A 159 2.26 19.61 8.17
CA SER A 159 0.90 19.99 8.60
C SER A 159 -0.08 20.08 7.45
N VAL A 160 -1.37 19.93 7.76
CA VAL A 160 -2.49 20.21 6.85
C VAL A 160 -3.50 21.07 7.62
N ASN A 161 -3.91 22.20 7.05
CA ASN A 161 -4.81 23.19 7.68
C ASN A 161 -4.35 23.61 9.08
N ASN A 162 -3.05 23.80 9.29
CA ASN A 162 -2.37 24.12 10.56
C ASN A 162 -2.42 22.99 11.63
N GLU A 163 -2.97 21.82 11.32
CA GLU A 163 -2.87 20.65 12.17
C GLU A 163 -1.57 19.91 11.85
N GLU A 164 -0.73 19.73 12.88
CA GLU A 164 0.53 18.98 12.75
C GLU A 164 0.24 17.52 12.44
N VAL A 165 1.03 16.95 11.53
CA VAL A 165 0.94 15.54 11.12
C VAL A 165 2.28 14.85 11.38
N THR A 166 2.19 13.66 11.95
CA THR A 166 3.36 12.81 12.24
C THR A 166 3.48 11.67 11.25
N TYR A 167 2.34 11.19 10.75
CA TYR A 167 2.26 10.04 9.85
C TYR A 167 1.60 10.43 8.53
N PHE A 168 1.98 9.72 7.47
CA PHE A 168 1.43 9.96 6.13
C PHE A 168 -0.08 9.69 6.03
N ASP A 169 -0.58 8.70 6.78
CA ASP A 169 -2.01 8.41 6.85
C ASP A 169 -2.84 9.56 7.44
N GLU A 170 -2.26 10.38 8.31
CA GLU A 170 -2.91 11.59 8.84
C GLU A 170 -3.07 12.65 7.75
N ILE A 171 -2.07 12.79 6.87
CA ILE A 171 -2.16 13.64 5.67
C ILE A 171 -3.25 13.12 4.74
N GLN A 172 -3.24 11.81 4.45
CA GLN A 172 -4.25 11.19 3.58
C GLN A 172 -5.66 11.40 4.12
N LYS A 173 -5.85 11.21 5.44
CA LYS A 173 -7.13 11.44 6.11
C LYS A 173 -7.59 12.90 5.95
N SER A 174 -6.71 13.85 6.27
CA SER A 174 -7.04 15.28 6.17
C SER A 174 -7.38 15.70 4.74
N LEU A 175 -6.64 15.20 3.75
CA LEU A 175 -6.95 15.45 2.34
C LEU A 175 -8.29 14.81 1.93
N TYR A 176 -8.56 13.58 2.37
CA TYR A 176 -9.80 12.87 2.08
C TYR A 176 -11.04 13.60 2.64
N GLU A 177 -10.99 14.09 3.87
CA GLU A 177 -12.06 14.87 4.51
C GLU A 177 -12.29 16.25 3.84
N ASN A 178 -11.29 16.73 3.11
CA ASN A 178 -11.32 18.00 2.39
C ASN A 178 -11.44 17.86 0.86
N LYS A 179 -12.02 16.75 0.36
CA LYS A 179 -12.27 16.53 -1.07
C LYS A 179 -12.97 17.71 -1.73
N GLY A 180 -12.45 18.14 -2.86
CA GLY A 180 -12.99 19.26 -3.64
C GLY A 180 -12.80 20.64 -3.01
N LYS A 181 -12.13 20.75 -1.87
CA LYS A 181 -11.86 22.02 -1.17
C LYS A 181 -10.39 22.43 -1.33
N LYS A 182 -10.08 23.62 -0.87
CA LYS A 182 -8.69 24.08 -0.71
C LYS A 182 -8.20 23.75 0.70
N VAL A 183 -6.95 23.37 0.79
CA VAL A 183 -6.23 23.11 2.05
C VAL A 183 -4.91 23.85 2.05
N GLN A 184 -4.46 24.22 3.23
CA GLN A 184 -3.14 24.76 3.45
C GLN A 184 -2.20 23.63 3.87
N ILE A 185 -1.08 23.46 3.18
CA ILE A 185 -0.10 22.40 3.41
C ILE A 185 1.16 23.04 3.94
N GLY A 186 1.58 22.65 5.15
CA GLY A 186 2.87 23.01 5.69
C GLY A 186 3.95 22.03 5.24
N VAL A 187 5.02 22.56 4.68
CA VAL A 187 6.18 21.76 4.25
C VAL A 187 7.47 22.31 4.85
N LEU A 188 8.39 21.42 5.19
CA LEU A 188 9.78 21.78 5.47
C LEU A 188 10.57 21.58 4.19
N ARG A 189 11.25 22.62 3.76
CA ARG A 189 12.09 22.65 2.56
C ARG A 189 13.50 23.08 2.89
N LYS A 190 14.48 22.33 2.38
CA LYS A 190 15.89 22.71 2.52
C LYS A 190 16.21 23.91 1.63
N ASN A 191 16.73 24.97 2.24
CA ASN A 191 17.16 26.15 1.52
C ASN A 191 18.61 26.04 1.02
N SER A 192 19.07 27.06 0.28
CA SER A 192 20.43 27.10 -0.31
C SER A 192 21.54 27.10 0.73
N SER A 193 21.26 27.48 1.96
CA SER A 193 22.24 27.49 3.08
C SER A 193 22.27 26.16 3.85
N GLY A 194 21.38 25.19 3.48
CA GLY A 194 21.28 23.89 4.12
C GLY A 194 20.34 23.88 5.35
N SER A 195 19.74 25.00 5.72
CA SER A 195 18.72 25.07 6.77
C SER A 195 17.34 24.64 6.24
N MET A 196 16.45 24.25 7.15
CA MET A 196 15.06 23.89 6.83
C MET A 196 14.16 25.09 7.05
N ASP A 197 13.46 25.52 6.01
CA ASP A 197 12.45 26.57 6.07
C ASP A 197 11.06 25.94 6.09
N THR A 198 10.19 26.44 6.94
CA THR A 198 8.78 26.07 6.95
C THR A 198 8.02 26.95 5.98
N LEU A 199 7.39 26.34 4.99
CA LEU A 199 6.57 27.03 3.98
C LEU A 199 5.13 26.58 4.12
N SER A 200 4.21 27.50 3.86
CA SER A 200 2.78 27.23 3.82
C SER A 200 2.30 27.41 2.38
N LEU A 201 1.73 26.36 1.81
CA LEU A 201 1.33 26.25 0.41
C LEU A 201 -0.16 25.97 0.31
N ASP A 202 -0.89 26.74 -0.49
CA ASP A 202 -2.31 26.52 -0.72
C ASP A 202 -2.49 25.54 -1.90
N SER A 203 -3.17 24.43 -1.66
CA SER A 203 -3.47 23.43 -2.68
C SER A 203 -4.96 23.12 -2.75
N ALA A 204 -5.46 22.83 -3.95
CA ALA A 204 -6.77 22.22 -4.10
C ALA A 204 -6.67 20.71 -3.93
N VAL A 205 -7.66 20.12 -3.27
CA VAL A 205 -7.80 18.66 -3.17
C VAL A 205 -8.77 18.20 -4.26
N ASP A 206 -8.46 17.13 -4.98
CA ASP A 206 -9.33 16.59 -6.01
C ASP A 206 -10.54 15.84 -5.41
N LYS A 207 -11.39 15.28 -6.27
CA LYS A 207 -12.58 14.51 -5.86
C LYS A 207 -12.24 13.18 -5.22
N GLU A 208 -11.01 12.70 -5.39
CA GLU A 208 -10.51 11.46 -4.81
C GLU A 208 -9.80 11.67 -3.47
N GLY A 209 -9.61 12.93 -3.05
CA GLY A 209 -8.86 13.25 -1.83
C GLY A 209 -7.35 13.29 -2.04
N LYS A 210 -6.90 13.62 -3.26
CA LYS A 210 -5.47 13.65 -3.62
C LYS A 210 -5.07 15.03 -4.10
N ILE A 211 -3.78 15.33 -4.03
CA ILE A 211 -3.20 16.56 -4.61
C ILE A 211 -2.13 16.26 -5.66
N GLY A 212 -1.66 15.01 -5.78
CA GLY A 212 -0.79 14.53 -6.86
C GLY A 212 0.70 14.60 -6.55
N PHE A 213 1.14 13.94 -5.49
CA PHE A 213 2.54 13.65 -5.21
C PHE A 213 2.70 12.18 -4.76
N GLU A 214 3.92 11.71 -4.85
CA GLU A 214 4.34 10.40 -4.35
C GLU A 214 5.30 10.61 -3.17
N VAL A 215 5.19 9.77 -2.14
CA VAL A 215 6.09 9.82 -0.98
C VAL A 215 7.28 8.89 -1.16
N ALA A 216 8.44 9.29 -0.65
CA ALA A 216 9.56 8.40 -0.52
C ALA A 216 9.20 7.30 0.48
N MET A 217 9.35 6.04 0.08
CA MET A 217 9.30 4.95 1.04
C MET A 217 10.53 5.10 1.93
N GLY A 218 10.34 5.55 3.17
CA GLY A 218 11.40 5.66 4.14
C GLY A 218 12.11 4.32 4.29
N SER A 219 13.43 4.34 4.36
CA SER A 219 14.20 3.18 4.81
C SER A 219 13.69 2.81 6.21
N ILE A 220 13.17 1.60 6.30
CA ILE A 220 12.72 0.93 7.53
C ILE A 220 13.90 0.80 8.49
#